data_202e0a936655f8e0ccd245a03183e66c
#
_entry.id   202e0a936655f8e0ccd245a03183e66c
#
_cell.length_a   1.000
_cell.length_b   1.000
_cell.length_c   1.000
_cell.angle_alpha   90.00
_cell.angle_beta   90.00
_cell.angle_gamma   90.00
#
_symmetry.space_group_name_H-M   'P 1'
#
loop_
_entity.id
_entity.type
_entity.pdbx_description
1 polymer ?
#
loop_
_entity_poly.entity_id
_entity_poly.type
_entity_poly.pdbx_seq_one_letter_code
_entity_poly.pdbx_strand_id
1 'polypeptide(L)'
;MSQKTPQTQQEDAPGIRRAVFNTVRGSLGNLVEWYDVYVYTVFASYLSSSFFAEGEPNAGIYTMAIFAVTFVMRPIGSWFFGRYADRHGRRPALVLSISIMAGASLLIAVTPTAETIGGGAVVMLVLCRLLQGFATGGEYGTSATYMSEAAAPGLRGFFSSFQYVTLVGGHVLAQLTLLVQQALLTDEQIAAWGWRVAFLIGAVGAVVVFWLRRSMDESLVETGEERRSGSMVELLTTYPKQLLLCFLITLGGTIAFYTYSVNGPLIIKSTYADEGMTGTWINFAALVLLMLIQPLGGLLSDRVGRKPLLVAFGIGGVLWTYTFLTVLPTVTTPMASFLMLAGTYVLLTGYTSINAVVKAELFPAHIRALGVGLGYALANSMFGGTAPLVYEAAISRDALGAFAVYVTIAIGVSLLVYVFALRNRSVTYLDTEQVARDREVVGTR
;
A
#
# COMPACT_ATOMS: atom_id res chain seq x y z
N MET A 1 18.88 -55.21 -19.38
CA MET A 1 18.67 -54.22 -18.31
C MET A 1 18.76 -52.83 -18.92
N SER A 2 17.59 -52.27 -19.22
CA SER A 2 17.50 -50.93 -19.85
C SER A 2 17.43 -49.86 -18.73
N GLN A 3 18.46 -49.06 -18.61
CA GLN A 3 18.47 -47.92 -17.69
C GLN A 3 17.53 -46.85 -18.23
N LYS A 4 16.42 -46.59 -17.53
CA LYS A 4 15.57 -45.43 -17.74
C LYS A 4 16.33 -44.17 -17.25
N THR A 5 16.73 -43.33 -18.18
CA THR A 5 17.22 -41.97 -17.90
C THR A 5 16.12 -41.19 -17.19
N PRO A 6 16.44 -40.44 -16.09
CA PRO A 6 15.45 -39.56 -15.47
C PRO A 6 15.09 -38.43 -16.46
N GLN A 7 13.83 -38.29 -16.79
CA GLN A 7 13.31 -37.11 -17.49
C GLN A 7 13.41 -35.92 -16.55
N THR A 8 14.41 -35.08 -16.74
CA THR A 8 14.47 -33.73 -16.15
C THR A 8 13.29 -32.95 -16.67
N GLN A 9 12.35 -32.62 -15.80
CA GLN A 9 11.25 -31.70 -16.10
C GLN A 9 11.88 -30.35 -16.46
N GLN A 10 11.75 -29.98 -17.71
CA GLN A 10 12.11 -28.72 -18.28
C GLN A 10 11.17 -27.66 -17.67
N GLU A 11 11.60 -26.91 -16.63
CA GLU A 11 10.90 -25.70 -16.19
C GLU A 11 11.16 -24.60 -17.22
N ASP A 12 10.31 -24.56 -18.25
CA ASP A 12 10.25 -23.43 -19.15
C ASP A 12 10.00 -22.13 -18.35
N ALA A 13 10.65 -21.04 -18.75
CA ALA A 13 10.37 -19.72 -18.22
C ALA A 13 8.85 -19.50 -18.14
N PRO A 14 8.30 -19.02 -17.00
CA PRO A 14 6.86 -19.02 -16.79
C PRO A 14 6.17 -18.27 -17.92
N GLY A 15 5.40 -19.00 -18.74
CA GLY A 15 4.64 -18.40 -19.84
C GLY A 15 3.76 -17.27 -19.28
N ILE A 16 3.49 -16.23 -20.08
CA ILE A 16 2.68 -15.05 -19.68
C ILE A 16 1.42 -15.45 -18.93
N ARG A 17 0.77 -16.55 -19.31
CA ARG A 17 -0.42 -17.08 -18.62
C ARG A 17 -0.15 -17.48 -17.17
N ARG A 18 1.00 -18.09 -16.88
CA ARG A 18 1.40 -18.49 -15.52
C ARG A 18 1.76 -17.26 -14.68
N ALA A 19 2.46 -16.29 -15.27
CA ALA A 19 2.77 -15.01 -14.63
C ALA A 19 1.49 -14.24 -14.25
N VAL A 20 0.51 -14.14 -15.15
CA VAL A 20 -0.80 -13.51 -14.89
C VAL A 20 -1.53 -14.22 -13.75
N PHE A 21 -1.61 -15.55 -13.78
CA PHE A 21 -2.31 -16.34 -12.76
C PHE A 21 -1.67 -16.21 -11.37
N ASN A 22 -0.33 -16.21 -11.29
CA ASN A 22 0.41 -16.01 -10.06
C ASN A 22 0.25 -14.57 -9.53
N THR A 23 0.25 -13.57 -10.42
CA THR A 23 0.00 -12.17 -10.06
C THR A 23 -1.40 -12.00 -9.47
N VAL A 24 -2.44 -12.58 -10.07
CA VAL A 24 -3.81 -12.51 -9.57
C VAL A 24 -3.93 -13.16 -8.18
N ARG A 25 -3.37 -14.35 -7.99
CA ARG A 25 -3.42 -15.04 -6.69
C ARG A 25 -2.67 -14.28 -5.59
N GLY A 26 -1.48 -13.78 -5.90
CA GLY A 26 -0.70 -12.98 -4.95
C GLY A 26 -1.35 -11.64 -4.60
N SER A 27 -2.16 -11.10 -5.51
CA SER A 27 -2.79 -9.80 -5.39
C SER A 27 -4.08 -9.78 -4.57
N LEU A 28 -4.82 -10.91 -4.49
CA LEU A 28 -6.11 -10.94 -3.78
C LEU A 28 -5.97 -10.67 -2.28
N GLY A 29 -4.91 -11.17 -1.65
CA GLY A 29 -4.63 -10.88 -0.24
C GLY A 29 -4.37 -9.40 -0.02
N ASN A 30 -3.53 -8.81 -0.85
CA ASN A 30 -3.20 -7.39 -0.83
C ASN A 30 -4.44 -6.49 -1.01
N LEU A 31 -5.37 -6.87 -1.88
CA LEU A 31 -6.61 -6.13 -2.11
C LEU A 31 -7.49 -6.07 -0.86
N VAL A 32 -7.70 -7.20 -0.18
CA VAL A 32 -8.52 -7.27 1.05
C VAL A 32 -7.85 -6.53 2.21
N GLU A 33 -6.52 -6.66 2.34
CA GLU A 33 -5.74 -5.92 3.33
C GLU A 33 -5.93 -4.41 3.17
N TRP A 34 -5.78 -3.90 1.94
CA TRP A 34 -5.92 -2.46 1.67
C TRP A 34 -7.36 -1.98 1.73
N TYR A 35 -8.34 -2.83 1.41
CA TYR A 35 -9.75 -2.52 1.68
C TYR A 35 -9.95 -2.20 3.17
N ASP A 36 -9.47 -3.07 4.06
CA ASP A 36 -9.63 -2.90 5.51
C ASP A 36 -8.93 -1.62 6.04
N VAL A 37 -7.76 -1.29 5.47
CA VAL A 37 -7.07 -0.03 5.78
C VAL A 37 -7.90 1.18 5.35
N TYR A 38 -8.46 1.17 4.14
CA TYR A 38 -9.17 2.33 3.58
C TYR A 38 -10.61 2.48 4.05
N VAL A 39 -11.28 1.42 4.47
CA VAL A 39 -12.59 1.55 5.15
C VAL A 39 -12.50 2.55 6.30
N TYR A 40 -11.42 2.54 7.06
CA TYR A 40 -11.24 3.48 8.15
C TYR A 40 -11.23 4.94 7.69
N THR A 41 -10.49 5.27 6.62
CA THR A 41 -10.41 6.67 6.13
C THR A 41 -11.66 7.10 5.38
N VAL A 42 -12.27 6.19 4.61
CA VAL A 42 -13.51 6.45 3.86
C VAL A 42 -14.68 6.74 4.81
N PHE A 43 -14.75 5.99 5.92
CA PHE A 43 -15.78 6.16 6.95
C PHE A 43 -15.34 7.06 8.12
N ALA A 44 -14.22 7.79 7.98
CA ALA A 44 -13.61 8.56 9.07
C ALA A 44 -14.59 9.53 9.78
N SER A 45 -15.46 10.23 9.03
CA SER A 45 -16.46 11.12 9.61
C SER A 45 -17.49 10.40 10.48
N TYR A 46 -17.97 9.23 10.05
CA TYR A 46 -18.92 8.41 10.80
C TYR A 46 -18.27 7.74 12.02
N LEU A 47 -16.99 7.33 11.90
CA LEU A 47 -16.22 6.82 13.04
C LEU A 47 -15.96 7.91 14.07
N SER A 48 -15.62 9.13 13.60
CA SER A 48 -15.41 10.27 14.48
C SER A 48 -16.63 10.54 15.35
N SER A 49 -17.84 10.57 14.79
CA SER A 49 -19.08 10.77 15.53
C SER A 49 -19.45 9.60 16.46
N SER A 50 -19.02 8.36 16.14
CA SER A 50 -19.34 7.17 16.96
C SER A 50 -18.38 6.95 18.13
N PHE A 51 -17.13 7.40 18.02
CA PHE A 51 -16.08 7.12 19.01
C PHE A 51 -15.68 8.33 19.86
N PHE A 52 -16.07 9.56 19.47
CA PHE A 52 -15.79 10.77 20.23
C PHE A 52 -17.08 11.48 20.64
N ALA A 53 -17.00 12.28 21.70
CA ALA A 53 -18.15 13.04 22.19
C ALA A 53 -18.65 14.04 21.14
N GLU A 54 -19.94 14.29 21.12
CA GLU A 54 -20.54 15.32 20.27
C GLU A 54 -19.94 16.69 20.60
N GLY A 55 -19.49 17.42 19.59
CA GLY A 55 -18.84 18.72 19.75
C GLY A 55 -17.35 18.66 20.14
N GLU A 56 -16.69 17.47 20.15
CA GLU A 56 -15.25 17.39 20.39
C GLU A 56 -14.47 18.08 19.25
N PRO A 57 -13.77 19.19 19.51
CA PRO A 57 -13.16 20.00 18.45
C PRO A 57 -11.96 19.29 17.78
N ASN A 58 -11.36 18.29 18.43
CA ASN A 58 -10.21 17.55 17.93
C ASN A 58 -10.58 16.15 17.42
N ALA A 59 -11.85 15.82 17.27
CA ALA A 59 -12.28 14.47 16.86
C ALA A 59 -11.66 14.01 15.52
N GLY A 60 -11.51 14.90 14.52
CA GLY A 60 -10.83 14.62 13.26
C GLY A 60 -9.36 14.29 13.48
N ILE A 61 -8.64 15.07 14.30
CA ILE A 61 -7.23 14.82 14.65
C ILE A 61 -7.09 13.45 15.34
N TYR A 62 -7.95 13.14 16.31
CA TYR A 62 -7.90 11.85 17.02
C TYR A 62 -8.19 10.68 16.09
N THR A 63 -9.15 10.82 15.18
CA THR A 63 -9.47 9.81 14.16
C THR A 63 -8.26 9.55 13.26
N MET A 64 -7.59 10.60 12.78
CA MET A 64 -6.39 10.44 11.95
C MET A 64 -5.16 9.99 12.76
N ALA A 65 -5.07 10.29 14.04
CA ALA A 65 -4.06 9.75 14.93
C ALA A 65 -4.20 8.22 15.07
N ILE A 66 -5.42 7.72 15.24
CA ILE A 66 -5.71 6.29 15.30
C ILE A 66 -5.38 5.61 13.95
N PHE A 67 -5.62 6.27 12.82
CA PHE A 67 -5.15 5.80 11.52
C PHE A 67 -3.62 5.69 11.48
N ALA A 68 -2.91 6.72 11.92
CA ALA A 68 -1.45 6.76 11.93
C ALA A 68 -0.83 5.66 12.81
N VAL A 69 -1.46 5.32 13.94
CA VAL A 69 -1.01 4.24 14.86
C VAL A 69 -0.87 2.89 14.14
N THR A 70 -1.73 2.59 13.17
CA THR A 70 -1.64 1.37 12.34
C THR A 70 -0.29 1.26 11.63
N PHE A 71 0.25 2.39 11.17
CA PHE A 71 1.51 2.42 10.43
C PHE A 71 2.73 2.29 11.34
N VAL A 72 2.66 2.79 12.56
CA VAL A 72 3.75 2.67 13.54
C VAL A 72 4.07 1.21 13.87
N MET A 73 3.07 0.33 13.84
CA MET A 73 3.26 -1.11 14.10
C MET A 73 3.81 -1.89 12.91
N ARG A 74 3.81 -1.33 11.68
CA ARG A 74 4.29 -2.04 10.48
C ARG A 74 5.76 -2.47 10.52
N PRO A 75 6.73 -1.64 10.96
CA PRO A 75 8.12 -2.09 11.08
C PRO A 75 8.28 -3.25 12.06
N ILE A 76 7.54 -3.22 13.19
CA ILE A 76 7.56 -4.28 14.20
C ILE A 76 6.94 -5.56 13.63
N GLY A 77 5.81 -5.45 12.96
CA GLY A 77 5.17 -6.56 12.26
C GLY A 77 6.07 -7.16 11.18
N SER A 78 6.72 -6.33 10.39
CA SER A 78 7.65 -6.75 9.33
C SER A 78 8.81 -7.57 9.88
N TRP A 79 9.39 -7.14 11.01
CA TRP A 79 10.43 -7.89 11.70
C TRP A 79 9.92 -9.23 12.27
N PHE A 80 8.78 -9.22 12.95
CA PHE A 80 8.21 -10.42 13.57
C PHE A 80 7.83 -11.47 12.52
N PHE A 81 7.02 -11.09 11.52
CA PHE A 81 6.55 -12.02 10.51
C PHE A 81 7.66 -12.49 9.58
N GLY A 82 8.65 -11.63 9.27
CA GLY A 82 9.84 -12.04 8.53
C GLY A 82 10.57 -13.19 9.25
N ARG A 83 10.87 -12.99 10.54
CA ARG A 83 11.53 -14.02 11.37
C ARG A 83 10.66 -15.28 11.57
N TYR A 84 9.35 -15.11 11.72
CA TYR A 84 8.42 -16.23 11.87
C TYR A 84 8.35 -17.05 10.58
N ALA A 85 8.28 -16.40 9.42
CA ALA A 85 8.27 -17.02 8.11
C ALA A 85 9.56 -17.82 7.83
N ASP A 86 10.72 -17.27 8.21
CA ASP A 86 12.01 -17.96 8.03
C ASP A 86 12.14 -19.21 8.90
N ARG A 87 11.45 -19.26 10.06
CA ARG A 87 11.51 -20.41 11.00
C ARG A 87 10.43 -21.47 10.80
N HIS A 88 9.21 -21.03 10.43
CA HIS A 88 8.03 -21.90 10.42
C HIS A 88 7.42 -22.07 9.03
N GLY A 89 8.01 -21.41 8.02
CA GLY A 89 7.48 -21.40 6.67
C GLY A 89 6.66 -20.15 6.33
N ARG A 90 6.59 -19.83 5.04
CA ARG A 90 5.89 -18.64 4.54
C ARG A 90 4.37 -18.76 4.71
N ARG A 91 3.82 -19.96 4.44
CA ARG A 91 2.39 -20.23 4.57
C ARG A 91 1.85 -20.01 5.98
N PRO A 92 2.43 -20.57 7.07
CA PRO A 92 1.99 -20.32 8.43
C PRO A 92 2.05 -18.83 8.81
N ALA A 93 3.07 -18.10 8.37
CA ALA A 93 3.20 -16.66 8.62
C ALA A 93 2.05 -15.87 7.98
N LEU A 94 1.73 -16.15 6.70
CA LEU A 94 0.64 -15.51 5.97
C LEU A 94 -0.74 -15.86 6.54
N VAL A 95 -0.93 -17.10 6.98
CA VAL A 95 -2.18 -17.55 7.64
C VAL A 95 -2.36 -16.86 8.98
N LEU A 96 -1.29 -16.73 9.78
CA LEU A 96 -1.34 -16.05 11.07
C LEU A 96 -1.65 -14.55 10.89
N SER A 97 -0.98 -13.88 9.95
CA SER A 97 -1.21 -12.46 9.64
C SER A 97 -2.67 -12.18 9.29
N ILE A 98 -3.23 -12.91 8.31
CA ILE A 98 -4.62 -12.69 7.88
C ILE A 98 -5.63 -13.04 8.98
N SER A 99 -5.31 -14.02 9.86
CA SER A 99 -6.17 -14.37 10.99
C SER A 99 -6.23 -13.25 12.02
N ILE A 100 -5.10 -12.61 12.33
CA ILE A 100 -5.05 -11.46 13.23
C ILE A 100 -5.84 -10.29 12.62
N MET A 101 -5.68 -10.03 11.32
CA MET A 101 -6.39 -8.98 10.64
C MET A 101 -7.90 -9.20 10.64
N ALA A 102 -8.36 -10.42 10.29
CA ALA A 102 -9.78 -10.78 10.32
C ALA A 102 -10.39 -10.60 11.72
N GLY A 103 -9.68 -11.07 12.76
CA GLY A 103 -10.11 -10.92 14.14
C GLY A 103 -10.19 -9.47 14.57
N ALA A 104 -9.22 -8.64 14.23
CA ALA A 104 -9.22 -7.22 14.54
C ALA A 104 -10.36 -6.46 13.83
N SER A 105 -10.61 -6.73 12.54
CA SER A 105 -11.70 -6.12 11.78
C SER A 105 -13.06 -6.52 12.34
N LEU A 106 -13.23 -7.79 12.71
CA LEU A 106 -14.44 -8.27 13.39
C LEU A 106 -14.64 -7.59 14.74
N LEU A 107 -13.58 -7.45 15.54
CA LEU A 107 -13.64 -6.76 16.83
C LEU A 107 -14.01 -5.29 16.66
N ILE A 108 -13.49 -4.59 15.66
CA ILE A 108 -13.92 -3.21 15.36
C ILE A 108 -15.42 -3.19 15.05
N ALA A 109 -15.91 -4.09 14.19
CA ALA A 109 -17.32 -4.13 13.79
C ALA A 109 -18.29 -4.32 14.97
N VAL A 110 -17.88 -5.05 16.01
CA VAL A 110 -18.71 -5.31 17.21
C VAL A 110 -18.40 -4.37 18.38
N THR A 111 -17.42 -3.47 18.25
CA THR A 111 -17.07 -2.53 19.32
C THR A 111 -18.23 -1.59 19.62
N PRO A 112 -18.65 -1.46 20.91
CA PRO A 112 -19.65 -0.49 21.32
C PRO A 112 -19.15 0.95 21.07
N THR A 113 -20.10 1.89 20.90
CA THR A 113 -19.79 3.32 20.73
C THR A 113 -19.35 3.98 22.05
N ALA A 114 -18.80 5.19 21.94
CA ALA A 114 -18.43 5.99 23.10
C ALA A 114 -19.64 6.31 24.02
N GLU A 115 -20.85 6.41 23.48
CA GLU A 115 -22.08 6.56 24.28
C GLU A 115 -22.32 5.39 25.24
N THR A 116 -21.91 4.17 24.83
CA THR A 116 -22.17 2.96 25.62
C THR A 116 -21.08 2.69 26.66
N ILE A 117 -19.79 2.80 26.24
CA ILE A 117 -18.64 2.40 27.10
C ILE A 117 -17.61 3.51 27.30
N GLY A 118 -17.95 4.75 26.93
CA GLY A 118 -17.07 5.91 27.09
C GLY A 118 -15.74 5.76 26.35
N GLY A 119 -14.66 6.20 27.00
CA GLY A 119 -13.30 6.10 26.45
C GLY A 119 -12.81 4.67 26.18
N GLY A 120 -13.47 3.64 26.71
CA GLY A 120 -13.18 2.24 26.42
C GLY A 120 -13.35 1.90 24.95
N ALA A 121 -14.28 2.56 24.24
CA ALA A 121 -14.48 2.39 22.79
C ALA A 121 -13.23 2.78 22.01
N VAL A 122 -12.65 3.94 22.33
CA VAL A 122 -11.41 4.44 21.70
C VAL A 122 -10.23 3.51 21.98
N VAL A 123 -10.09 3.02 23.22
CA VAL A 123 -9.03 2.07 23.58
C VAL A 123 -9.15 0.78 22.78
N MET A 124 -10.36 0.22 22.66
CA MET A 124 -10.59 -0.98 21.83
C MET A 124 -10.25 -0.73 20.36
N LEU A 125 -10.69 0.40 19.81
CA LEU A 125 -10.39 0.77 18.43
C LEU A 125 -8.87 0.88 18.21
N VAL A 126 -8.14 1.57 19.10
CA VAL A 126 -6.67 1.71 19.02
C VAL A 126 -5.99 0.34 19.07
N LEU A 127 -6.38 -0.54 20.01
CA LEU A 127 -5.80 -1.89 20.12
C LEU A 127 -6.04 -2.71 18.84
N CYS A 128 -7.24 -2.67 18.28
CA CYS A 128 -7.54 -3.35 17.02
C CYS A 128 -6.71 -2.77 15.86
N ARG A 129 -6.53 -1.45 15.79
CA ARG A 129 -5.71 -0.79 14.76
C ARG A 129 -4.22 -1.11 14.91
N LEU A 130 -3.71 -1.24 16.13
CA LEU A 130 -2.35 -1.74 16.38
C LEU A 130 -2.18 -3.19 15.87
N LEU A 131 -3.15 -4.07 16.15
CA LEU A 131 -3.12 -5.46 15.66
C LEU A 131 -3.19 -5.54 14.14
N GLN A 132 -4.04 -4.74 13.48
CA GLN A 132 -4.09 -4.64 12.03
C GLN A 132 -2.74 -4.16 11.47
N GLY A 133 -2.16 -3.10 12.01
CA GLY A 133 -0.85 -2.58 11.59
C GLY A 133 0.27 -3.59 11.76
N PHE A 134 0.26 -4.35 12.85
CA PHE A 134 1.21 -5.44 13.11
C PHE A 134 1.07 -6.55 12.06
N ALA A 135 -0.15 -6.99 11.75
CA ALA A 135 -0.43 -8.02 10.76
C ALA A 135 0.02 -7.61 9.36
N THR A 136 -0.30 -6.38 8.92
CA THR A 136 0.04 -5.87 7.57
C THR A 136 1.54 -5.62 7.37
N GLY A 137 2.30 -5.45 8.45
CA GLY A 137 3.73 -5.12 8.37
C GLY A 137 4.57 -6.14 7.60
N GLY A 138 4.24 -7.43 7.67
CA GLY A 138 5.02 -8.51 7.03
C GLY A 138 4.72 -8.74 5.55
N GLU A 139 3.62 -8.24 5.04
CA GLU A 139 3.10 -8.65 3.74
C GLU A 139 3.65 -7.83 2.55
N TYR A 140 3.83 -6.52 2.72
CA TYR A 140 4.24 -5.66 1.61
C TYR A 140 5.59 -6.06 0.99
N GLY A 141 6.62 -6.31 1.82
CA GLY A 141 7.96 -6.67 1.33
C GLY A 141 7.94 -7.97 0.53
N THR A 142 7.19 -8.97 0.99
CA THR A 142 7.05 -10.27 0.34
C THR A 142 6.28 -10.16 -0.97
N SER A 143 5.15 -9.43 -0.98
CA SER A 143 4.29 -9.25 -2.15
C SER A 143 4.98 -8.45 -3.26
N ALA A 144 5.60 -7.31 -2.93
CA ALA A 144 6.33 -6.46 -3.87
C ALA A 144 7.51 -7.20 -4.52
N THR A 145 8.25 -8.00 -3.71
CA THR A 145 9.35 -8.83 -4.18
C THR A 145 8.85 -9.91 -5.12
N TYR A 146 7.81 -10.65 -4.73
CA TYR A 146 7.23 -11.73 -5.52
C TYR A 146 6.76 -11.25 -6.90
N MET A 147 6.01 -10.14 -6.97
CA MET A 147 5.53 -9.60 -8.26
C MET A 147 6.66 -9.16 -9.17
N SER A 148 7.77 -8.66 -8.60
CA SER A 148 8.95 -8.24 -9.36
C SER A 148 9.77 -9.42 -9.88
N GLU A 149 9.86 -10.52 -9.10
CA GLU A 149 10.62 -11.74 -9.43
C GLU A 149 9.85 -12.68 -10.39
N ALA A 150 8.51 -12.77 -10.22
CA ALA A 150 7.64 -13.58 -11.06
C ALA A 150 7.30 -12.94 -12.41
N ALA A 151 7.74 -11.69 -12.64
CA ALA A 151 7.48 -10.94 -13.85
C ALA A 151 8.22 -11.55 -15.07
N ALA A 152 7.57 -11.52 -16.24
CA ALA A 152 8.21 -11.88 -17.49
C ALA A 152 9.35 -10.89 -17.83
N PRO A 153 10.43 -11.38 -18.45
CA PRO A 153 11.53 -10.55 -18.91
C PRO A 153 11.05 -9.35 -19.77
N GLY A 154 11.53 -8.14 -19.46
CA GLY A 154 11.15 -6.92 -20.20
C GLY A 154 9.78 -6.33 -19.82
N LEU A 155 9.00 -6.98 -18.96
CA LEU A 155 7.68 -6.52 -18.50
C LEU A 155 7.58 -6.38 -16.95
N ARG A 156 8.73 -6.21 -16.29
CA ARG A 156 8.78 -6.11 -14.82
C ARG A 156 7.99 -4.91 -14.28
N GLY A 157 8.04 -3.77 -14.96
CA GLY A 157 7.25 -2.60 -14.59
C GLY A 157 5.76 -2.86 -14.72
N PHE A 158 5.33 -3.49 -15.80
CA PHE A 158 3.93 -3.87 -15.99
C PHE A 158 3.42 -4.79 -14.87
N PHE A 159 4.09 -5.93 -14.63
CA PHE A 159 3.64 -6.88 -13.61
C PHE A 159 3.75 -6.30 -12.20
N SER A 160 4.80 -5.54 -11.90
CA SER A 160 4.98 -4.89 -10.60
C SER A 160 3.92 -3.82 -10.30
N SER A 161 3.35 -3.18 -11.33
CA SER A 161 2.31 -2.17 -11.17
C SER A 161 1.03 -2.72 -10.55
N PHE A 162 0.78 -4.03 -10.67
CA PHE A 162 -0.38 -4.69 -10.06
C PHE A 162 -0.36 -4.65 -8.52
N GLN A 163 0.80 -4.40 -7.90
CA GLN A 163 0.86 -4.08 -6.48
C GLN A 163 0.00 -2.86 -6.13
N TYR A 164 0.06 -1.80 -6.94
CA TYR A 164 -0.77 -0.61 -6.75
C TYR A 164 -2.16 -0.73 -7.35
N VAL A 165 -2.36 -1.54 -8.39
CA VAL A 165 -3.73 -1.88 -8.87
C VAL A 165 -4.55 -2.46 -7.73
N THR A 166 -4.00 -3.43 -6.98
CA THR A 166 -4.73 -4.06 -5.88
C THR A 166 -4.80 -3.19 -4.63
N LEU A 167 -3.74 -2.40 -4.34
CA LEU A 167 -3.75 -1.42 -3.26
C LEU A 167 -4.85 -0.37 -3.46
N VAL A 168 -4.89 0.26 -4.65
CA VAL A 168 -5.93 1.24 -5.00
C VAL A 168 -7.28 0.55 -5.18
N GLY A 169 -7.30 -0.70 -5.67
CA GLY A 169 -8.49 -1.52 -5.77
C GLY A 169 -9.20 -1.71 -4.42
N GLY A 170 -8.42 -1.92 -3.34
CA GLY A 170 -8.97 -1.94 -1.97
C GLY A 170 -9.63 -0.62 -1.59
N HIS A 171 -9.02 0.52 -1.96
CA HIS A 171 -9.61 1.85 -1.73
C HIS A 171 -10.88 2.07 -2.57
N VAL A 172 -10.86 1.66 -3.85
CA VAL A 172 -12.06 1.69 -4.73
C VAL A 172 -13.20 0.87 -4.13
N LEU A 173 -12.93 -0.33 -3.61
CA LEU A 173 -13.95 -1.16 -2.95
C LEU A 173 -14.48 -0.51 -1.67
N ALA A 174 -13.64 0.15 -0.87
CA ALA A 174 -14.08 0.89 0.30
C ALA A 174 -15.00 2.06 -0.08
N GLN A 175 -14.66 2.82 -1.13
CA GLN A 175 -15.50 3.89 -1.67
C GLN A 175 -16.82 3.34 -2.25
N LEU A 176 -16.76 2.21 -2.96
CA LEU A 176 -17.97 1.54 -3.48
C LEU A 176 -18.88 1.10 -2.33
N THR A 177 -18.31 0.58 -1.24
CA THR A 177 -19.08 0.22 -0.04
C THR A 177 -19.82 1.44 0.53
N LEU A 178 -19.16 2.59 0.61
CA LEU A 178 -19.79 3.83 1.06
C LEU A 178 -20.89 4.28 0.08
N LEU A 179 -20.63 4.27 -1.22
CA LEU A 179 -21.62 4.63 -2.25
C LEU A 179 -22.89 3.77 -2.16
N VAL A 180 -22.72 2.45 -2.02
CA VAL A 180 -23.86 1.53 -1.86
C VAL A 180 -24.63 1.84 -0.57
N GLN A 181 -23.94 2.12 0.51
CA GLN A 181 -24.60 2.49 1.77
C GLN A 181 -25.32 3.83 1.66
N GLN A 182 -24.74 4.87 1.09
CA GLN A 182 -25.39 6.15 0.87
C GLN A 182 -26.60 6.08 -0.07
N ALA A 183 -26.63 5.08 -0.98
CA ALA A 183 -27.80 4.85 -1.83
C ALA A 183 -28.93 4.10 -1.12
N LEU A 184 -28.65 3.35 -0.05
CA LEU A 184 -29.60 2.47 0.64
C LEU A 184 -29.98 2.94 2.04
N LEU A 185 -29.12 3.75 2.68
CA LEU A 185 -29.21 4.16 4.08
C LEU A 185 -29.13 5.68 4.18
N THR A 186 -29.71 6.24 5.24
CA THR A 186 -29.50 7.65 5.59
C THR A 186 -28.14 7.84 6.29
N ASP A 187 -27.65 9.08 6.36
CA ASP A 187 -26.39 9.38 7.06
C ASP A 187 -26.44 9.00 8.55
N GLU A 188 -27.61 9.17 9.20
CA GLU A 188 -27.83 8.75 10.60
C GLU A 188 -27.72 7.22 10.74
N GLN A 189 -28.23 6.44 9.77
CA GLN A 189 -28.12 4.99 9.78
C GLN A 189 -26.68 4.54 9.53
N ILE A 190 -25.95 5.21 8.65
CA ILE A 190 -24.53 4.92 8.41
C ILE A 190 -23.74 5.23 9.68
N ALA A 191 -23.99 6.36 10.33
CA ALA A 191 -23.34 6.74 11.59
C ALA A 191 -23.68 5.77 12.74
N ALA A 192 -24.92 5.30 12.84
CA ALA A 192 -25.36 4.41 13.92
C ALA A 192 -24.77 2.99 13.78
N TRP A 193 -24.80 2.40 12.57
CA TRP A 193 -24.40 1.01 12.37
C TRP A 193 -23.78 0.69 11.00
N GLY A 194 -24.00 1.50 9.96
CA GLY A 194 -23.55 1.20 8.59
C GLY A 194 -22.04 1.00 8.49
N TRP A 195 -21.24 1.79 9.21
CA TRP A 195 -19.79 1.63 9.24
C TRP A 195 -19.35 0.24 9.76
N ARG A 196 -20.14 -0.40 10.65
CA ARG A 196 -19.87 -1.75 11.12
C ARG A 196 -19.95 -2.78 10.00
N VAL A 197 -20.91 -2.61 9.09
CA VAL A 197 -21.04 -3.48 7.90
C VAL A 197 -19.82 -3.40 7.02
N ALA A 198 -19.23 -2.22 6.85
CA ALA A 198 -18.00 -2.08 6.07
C ALA A 198 -16.83 -2.88 6.67
N PHE A 199 -16.65 -2.86 8.00
CA PHE A 199 -15.64 -3.71 8.66
C PHE A 199 -15.99 -5.19 8.63
N LEU A 200 -17.26 -5.58 8.70
CA LEU A 200 -17.71 -6.97 8.52
C LEU A 200 -17.38 -7.50 7.12
N ILE A 201 -17.55 -6.69 6.08
CA ILE A 201 -17.15 -7.04 4.71
C ILE A 201 -15.63 -7.31 4.67
N GLY A 202 -14.81 -6.48 5.32
CA GLY A 202 -13.37 -6.69 5.46
C GLY A 202 -13.04 -8.00 6.17
N ALA A 203 -13.70 -8.28 7.29
CA ALA A 203 -13.52 -9.52 8.05
C ALA A 203 -13.90 -10.75 7.22
N VAL A 204 -15.02 -10.73 6.48
CA VAL A 204 -15.44 -11.82 5.57
C VAL A 204 -14.42 -11.99 4.45
N GLY A 205 -13.97 -10.90 3.82
CA GLY A 205 -12.91 -10.93 2.81
C GLY A 205 -11.63 -11.58 3.33
N ALA A 206 -11.22 -11.23 4.55
CA ALA A 206 -10.05 -11.81 5.20
C ALA A 206 -10.23 -13.32 5.48
N VAL A 207 -11.43 -13.78 5.84
CA VAL A 207 -11.75 -15.21 5.98
C VAL A 207 -11.64 -15.94 4.63
N VAL A 208 -12.11 -15.34 3.53
CA VAL A 208 -11.96 -15.90 2.18
C VAL A 208 -10.48 -16.04 1.83
N VAL A 209 -9.67 -14.99 2.07
CA VAL A 209 -8.21 -15.02 1.84
C VAL A 209 -7.53 -16.06 2.74
N PHE A 210 -7.95 -16.21 3.98
CA PHE A 210 -7.46 -17.26 4.89
C PHE A 210 -7.62 -18.65 4.28
N TRP A 211 -8.82 -18.99 3.76
CA TRP A 211 -9.06 -20.27 3.10
C TRP A 211 -8.21 -20.46 1.85
N LEU A 212 -8.07 -19.40 1.03
CA LEU A 212 -7.21 -19.45 -0.15
C LEU A 212 -5.74 -19.69 0.23
N ARG A 213 -5.22 -19.02 1.26
CA ARG A 213 -3.85 -19.19 1.73
C ARG A 213 -3.61 -20.56 2.40
N ARG A 214 -4.59 -21.09 3.10
CA ARG A 214 -4.50 -22.43 3.69
C ARG A 214 -4.39 -23.52 2.63
N SER A 215 -4.91 -23.31 1.44
CA SER A 215 -4.82 -24.26 0.31
C SER A 215 -3.57 -24.07 -0.56
N MET A 216 -2.69 -23.10 -0.26
CA MET A 216 -1.43 -22.88 -0.99
C MET A 216 -0.39 -23.92 -0.57
N ASP A 217 0.44 -24.34 -1.54
CA ASP A 217 1.60 -25.16 -1.24
C ASP A 217 2.67 -24.35 -0.49
N GLU A 218 3.41 -25.00 0.42
CA GLU A 218 4.55 -24.37 1.09
C GLU A 218 5.66 -24.16 0.07
N SER A 219 6.16 -22.92 -0.04
CA SER A 219 7.20 -22.56 -1.01
C SER A 219 8.63 -22.66 -0.46
N LEU A 220 8.79 -22.98 0.83
CA LEU A 220 10.10 -23.29 1.40
C LEU A 220 10.53 -24.69 0.94
N VAL A 221 11.45 -24.73 -0.03
CA VAL A 221 12.21 -25.93 -0.31
C VAL A 221 13.24 -26.05 0.81
N GLU A 222 13.19 -27.13 1.60
CA GLU A 222 14.24 -27.52 2.54
C GLU A 222 15.50 -27.85 1.73
N THR A 223 16.26 -26.84 1.35
CA THR A 223 17.64 -27.03 0.93
C THR A 223 18.48 -27.07 2.18
N GLY A 224 19.14 -28.23 2.42
CA GLY A 224 19.91 -28.55 3.63
C GLY A 224 21.15 -27.68 3.93
N GLU A 225 21.23 -26.49 3.40
CA GLU A 225 22.12 -25.43 3.81
C GLU A 225 21.33 -24.45 4.68
N GLU A 226 21.76 -24.25 5.94
CA GLU A 226 21.34 -23.16 6.81
C GLU A 226 21.67 -21.81 6.13
N ARG A 227 20.89 -21.44 5.12
CA ARG A 227 20.97 -20.09 4.59
C ARG A 227 20.46 -19.16 5.67
N ARG A 228 21.34 -18.30 6.19
CA ARG A 228 21.02 -17.11 6.98
C ARG A 228 20.25 -16.10 6.11
N SER A 229 19.11 -16.53 5.53
CA SER A 229 18.25 -15.65 4.74
C SER A 229 17.56 -14.65 5.67
N GLY A 230 17.50 -13.37 5.30
CA GLY A 230 16.78 -12.36 6.03
C GLY A 230 17.42 -11.89 7.34
N SER A 231 18.76 -11.87 7.44
CA SER A 231 19.42 -11.35 8.63
C SER A 231 19.31 -9.82 8.73
N MET A 232 18.64 -9.32 9.79
CA MET A 232 18.57 -7.89 10.10
C MET A 232 19.97 -7.28 10.30
N VAL A 233 20.88 -8.03 10.92
CA VAL A 233 22.27 -7.58 11.13
C VAL A 233 22.96 -7.40 9.79
N GLU A 234 22.82 -8.34 8.88
CA GLU A 234 23.38 -8.25 7.53
C GLU A 234 22.81 -7.06 6.74
N LEU A 235 21.49 -6.83 6.82
CA LEU A 235 20.86 -5.68 6.17
C LEU A 235 21.44 -4.35 6.68
N LEU A 236 21.63 -4.22 7.99
CA LEU A 236 22.11 -2.98 8.60
C LEU A 236 23.61 -2.77 8.45
N THR A 237 24.41 -3.85 8.34
CA THR A 237 25.89 -3.76 8.27
C THR A 237 26.39 -3.80 6.83
N THR A 238 25.79 -4.63 5.96
CA THR A 238 26.28 -4.85 4.60
C THR A 238 25.53 -4.00 3.57
N TYR A 239 24.21 -3.76 3.79
CA TYR A 239 23.36 -3.03 2.83
C TYR A 239 22.74 -1.72 3.37
N PRO A 240 23.43 -0.93 4.26
CA PRO A 240 22.85 0.29 4.85
C PRO A 240 22.54 1.35 3.77
N LYS A 241 23.35 1.46 2.73
CA LYS A 241 23.16 2.42 1.63
C LYS A 241 21.90 2.09 0.83
N GLN A 242 21.67 0.81 0.52
CA GLN A 242 20.48 0.35 -0.21
C GLN A 242 19.22 0.55 0.62
N LEU A 243 19.28 0.30 1.94
CA LEU A 243 18.19 0.54 2.86
C LEU A 243 17.84 2.03 2.93
N LEU A 244 18.85 2.90 3.06
CA LEU A 244 18.65 4.35 3.05
C LEU A 244 18.09 4.85 1.72
N LEU A 245 18.56 4.32 0.59
CA LEU A 245 18.01 4.62 -0.73
C LEU A 245 16.56 4.20 -0.84
N CYS A 246 16.21 2.99 -0.40
CA CYS A 246 14.84 2.49 -0.38
C CYS A 246 13.93 3.41 0.45
N PHE A 247 14.37 3.84 1.63
CA PHE A 247 13.67 4.80 2.49
C PHE A 247 13.47 6.15 1.79
N LEU A 248 14.54 6.76 1.26
CA LEU A 248 14.49 8.08 0.64
C LEU A 248 13.68 8.11 -0.67
N ILE A 249 13.75 7.04 -1.48
CA ILE A 249 12.91 6.88 -2.68
C ILE A 249 11.43 6.80 -2.27
N THR A 250 11.14 6.13 -1.15
CA THR A 250 9.78 5.92 -0.68
C THR A 250 9.20 7.17 -0.02
N LEU A 251 10.00 7.97 0.68
CA LEU A 251 9.58 9.11 1.49
C LEU A 251 8.63 10.08 0.77
N GLY A 252 9.09 10.71 -0.31
CA GLY A 252 8.29 11.68 -1.05
C GLY A 252 7.12 11.05 -1.80
N GLY A 253 7.31 9.82 -2.29
CA GLY A 253 6.24 9.10 -2.98
C GLY A 253 5.11 8.67 -2.04
N THR A 254 5.41 8.23 -0.82
CA THR A 254 4.40 7.79 0.14
C THR A 254 3.64 8.97 0.75
N ILE A 255 4.32 10.07 1.11
CA ILE A 255 3.63 11.27 1.62
C ILE A 255 2.72 11.87 0.55
N ALA A 256 3.18 11.94 -0.71
CA ALA A 256 2.36 12.39 -1.84
C ALA A 256 1.15 11.46 -2.05
N PHE A 257 1.36 10.14 -1.99
CA PHE A 257 0.29 9.18 -2.15
C PHE A 257 -0.84 9.40 -1.13
N TYR A 258 -0.53 9.47 0.17
CA TYR A 258 -1.55 9.70 1.20
C TYR A 258 -2.14 11.11 1.15
N THR A 259 -1.32 12.12 0.83
CA THR A 259 -1.82 13.48 0.64
C THR A 259 -2.84 13.56 -0.49
N TYR A 260 -2.57 12.90 -1.61
CA TYR A 260 -3.47 12.98 -2.77
C TYR A 260 -4.63 11.99 -2.70
N SER A 261 -4.41 10.75 -2.20
CA SER A 261 -5.41 9.69 -2.22
C SER A 261 -6.23 9.55 -0.94
N VAL A 262 -5.82 10.21 0.15
CA VAL A 262 -6.59 10.25 1.41
C VAL A 262 -7.06 11.69 1.69
N ASN A 263 -6.13 12.65 1.77
CA ASN A 263 -6.52 14.03 2.09
C ASN A 263 -7.29 14.70 0.94
N GLY A 264 -6.92 14.43 -0.34
CA GLY A 264 -7.68 14.92 -1.50
C GLY A 264 -9.15 14.50 -1.47
N PRO A 265 -9.49 13.20 -1.31
CA PRO A 265 -10.85 12.74 -1.08
C PRO A 265 -11.55 13.36 0.13
N LEU A 266 -10.86 13.58 1.24
CA LEU A 266 -11.42 14.25 2.43
C LEU A 266 -11.80 15.72 2.13
N ILE A 267 -10.91 16.44 1.42
CA ILE A 267 -11.19 17.82 0.95
C ILE A 267 -12.43 17.83 0.07
N ILE A 268 -12.52 16.97 -0.94
CA ILE A 268 -13.67 16.90 -1.84
C ILE A 268 -14.95 16.56 -1.06
N LYS A 269 -14.89 15.59 -0.13
CA LYS A 269 -16.04 15.24 0.69
C LYS A 269 -16.53 16.43 1.53
N SER A 270 -15.63 17.22 2.11
CA SER A 270 -15.98 18.41 2.87
C SER A 270 -16.53 19.54 1.99
N THR A 271 -15.98 19.73 0.79
CA THR A 271 -16.44 20.77 -0.16
C THR A 271 -17.86 20.48 -0.66
N TYR A 272 -18.22 19.21 -0.84
CA TYR A 272 -19.54 18.76 -1.32
C TYR A 272 -20.39 18.13 -0.22
N ALA A 273 -20.21 18.54 1.03
CA ALA A 273 -20.92 17.95 2.18
C ALA A 273 -22.45 18.05 2.07
N ASP A 274 -22.94 19.18 1.53
CA ASP A 274 -24.37 19.46 1.37
C ASP A 274 -24.95 18.93 0.03
N GLU A 275 -24.12 18.30 -0.81
CA GLU A 275 -24.51 17.82 -2.14
C GLU A 275 -24.70 16.29 -2.22
N GLY A 276 -25.04 15.67 -1.10
CA GLY A 276 -25.31 14.22 -1.02
C GLY A 276 -24.11 13.38 -1.43
N MET A 277 -24.25 12.58 -2.51
CA MET A 277 -23.23 11.63 -2.94
C MET A 277 -22.18 12.22 -3.91
N THR A 278 -22.27 13.50 -4.27
CA THR A 278 -21.41 14.13 -5.30
C THR A 278 -19.91 13.94 -4.98
N GLY A 279 -19.49 14.30 -3.78
CA GLY A 279 -18.08 14.11 -3.35
C GLY A 279 -17.61 12.65 -3.39
N THR A 280 -18.47 11.73 -3.00
CA THR A 280 -18.15 10.29 -3.02
C THR A 280 -18.00 9.77 -4.45
N TRP A 281 -18.86 10.22 -5.40
CA TRP A 281 -18.73 9.86 -6.81
C TRP A 281 -17.46 10.41 -7.46
N ILE A 282 -17.09 11.66 -7.15
CA ILE A 282 -15.84 12.25 -7.65
C ILE A 282 -14.64 11.41 -7.20
N ASN A 283 -14.60 11.08 -5.91
CA ASN A 283 -13.52 10.28 -5.32
C ASN A 283 -13.45 8.88 -5.92
N PHE A 284 -14.61 8.21 -6.04
CA PHE A 284 -14.70 6.87 -6.64
C PHE A 284 -14.18 6.86 -8.08
N ALA A 285 -14.68 7.78 -8.92
CA ALA A 285 -14.29 7.86 -10.32
C ALA A 285 -12.78 8.15 -10.50
N ALA A 286 -12.23 9.05 -9.67
CA ALA A 286 -10.81 9.38 -9.72
C ALA A 286 -9.93 8.20 -9.25
N LEU A 287 -10.33 7.45 -8.21
CA LEU A 287 -9.62 6.25 -7.75
C LEU A 287 -9.68 5.12 -8.77
N VAL A 288 -10.82 4.92 -9.44
CA VAL A 288 -10.94 3.97 -10.55
C VAL A 288 -9.96 4.35 -11.67
N LEU A 289 -9.88 5.62 -12.04
CA LEU A 289 -8.88 6.09 -13.01
C LEU A 289 -7.45 5.78 -12.53
N LEU A 290 -7.10 6.13 -11.28
CA LEU A 290 -5.78 5.83 -10.70
C LEU A 290 -5.46 4.34 -10.80
N MET A 291 -6.40 3.46 -10.47
CA MET A 291 -6.24 2.01 -10.56
C MET A 291 -5.96 1.55 -12.00
N LEU A 292 -6.74 2.04 -12.96
CA LEU A 292 -6.67 1.61 -14.37
C LEU A 292 -5.41 2.10 -15.09
N ILE A 293 -4.85 3.25 -14.70
CA ILE A 293 -3.64 3.80 -15.34
C ILE A 293 -2.33 3.21 -14.80
N GLN A 294 -2.34 2.46 -13.67
CA GLN A 294 -1.13 1.87 -13.10
C GLN A 294 -0.38 0.96 -14.11
N PRO A 295 -1.04 -0.01 -14.79
CA PRO A 295 -0.35 -0.86 -15.76
C PRO A 295 0.25 -0.07 -16.94
N LEU A 296 -0.39 1.03 -17.35
CA LEU A 296 0.14 1.90 -18.42
C LEU A 296 1.44 2.60 -17.97
N GLY A 297 1.49 3.09 -16.73
CA GLY A 297 2.72 3.62 -16.14
C GLY A 297 3.82 2.57 -16.06
N GLY A 298 3.48 1.33 -15.66
CA GLY A 298 4.40 0.19 -15.65
C GLY A 298 4.98 -0.12 -17.03
N LEU A 299 4.12 -0.23 -18.05
CA LEU A 299 4.52 -0.45 -19.45
C LEU A 299 5.41 0.70 -19.97
N LEU A 300 5.06 1.94 -19.66
CA LEU A 300 5.87 3.09 -20.05
C LEU A 300 7.27 2.99 -19.44
N SER A 301 7.37 2.59 -18.16
CA SER A 301 8.66 2.42 -17.48
C SER A 301 9.51 1.31 -18.09
N ASP A 302 8.91 0.25 -18.61
CA ASP A 302 9.64 -0.83 -19.29
C ASP A 302 10.28 -0.35 -20.59
N ARG A 303 9.70 0.68 -21.24
CA ARG A 303 10.23 1.28 -22.47
C ARG A 303 11.27 2.38 -22.22
N VAL A 304 10.98 3.33 -21.31
CA VAL A 304 11.82 4.52 -21.10
C VAL A 304 12.80 4.38 -19.94
N GLY A 305 12.62 3.39 -19.08
CA GLY A 305 13.36 3.19 -17.82
C GLY A 305 12.62 3.76 -16.60
N ARG A 306 13.14 3.47 -15.42
CA ARG A 306 12.48 3.83 -14.14
C ARG A 306 12.68 5.30 -13.76
N LYS A 307 13.92 5.79 -13.95
CA LYS A 307 14.33 7.13 -13.54
C LYS A 307 13.50 8.26 -14.16
N PRO A 308 13.19 8.29 -15.49
CA PRO A 308 12.40 9.36 -16.08
C PRO A 308 11.02 9.53 -15.44
N LEU A 309 10.33 8.44 -15.12
CA LEU A 309 9.00 8.50 -14.47
C LEU A 309 9.10 9.06 -13.06
N LEU A 310 10.07 8.61 -12.26
CA LEU A 310 10.29 9.12 -10.91
C LEU A 310 10.66 10.59 -10.90
N VAL A 311 11.50 11.03 -11.83
CA VAL A 311 11.90 12.44 -11.98
C VAL A 311 10.70 13.29 -12.42
N ALA A 312 9.89 12.82 -13.37
CA ALA A 312 8.69 13.51 -13.82
C ALA A 312 7.66 13.67 -12.66
N PHE A 313 7.44 12.58 -11.89
CA PHE A 313 6.64 12.64 -10.67
C PHE A 313 7.22 13.66 -9.66
N GLY A 314 8.52 13.62 -9.39
CA GLY A 314 9.16 14.50 -8.42
C GLY A 314 9.07 15.97 -8.82
N ILE A 315 9.38 16.32 -10.07
CA ILE A 315 9.26 17.71 -10.58
C ILE A 315 7.81 18.17 -10.53
N GLY A 316 6.90 17.37 -11.09
CA GLY A 316 5.48 17.70 -11.09
C GLY A 316 4.91 17.83 -9.67
N GLY A 317 5.29 16.92 -8.75
CA GLY A 317 4.85 16.97 -7.35
C GLY A 317 5.34 18.22 -6.63
N VAL A 318 6.61 18.62 -6.80
CA VAL A 318 7.13 19.85 -6.21
C VAL A 318 6.38 21.10 -6.72
N LEU A 319 6.08 21.14 -8.00
CA LEU A 319 5.39 22.30 -8.61
C LEU A 319 3.88 22.33 -8.32
N TRP A 320 3.26 21.16 -8.16
CA TRP A 320 1.79 21.02 -8.12
C TRP A 320 1.21 20.91 -6.71
N THR A 321 1.92 20.33 -5.73
CA THR A 321 1.36 20.02 -4.40
C THR A 321 0.76 21.23 -3.71
N TYR A 322 1.48 22.35 -3.71
CA TYR A 322 1.01 23.58 -3.07
C TYR A 322 -0.29 24.06 -3.71
N THR A 323 -0.32 24.16 -5.05
CA THR A 323 -1.52 24.57 -5.79
C THR A 323 -2.68 23.59 -5.56
N PHE A 324 -2.42 22.28 -5.59
CA PHE A 324 -3.43 21.27 -5.33
C PHE A 324 -4.10 21.46 -3.97
N LEU A 325 -3.33 21.57 -2.90
CA LEU A 325 -3.87 21.67 -1.55
C LEU A 325 -4.57 22.99 -1.26
N THR A 326 -4.11 24.10 -1.87
CA THR A 326 -4.69 25.43 -1.61
C THR A 326 -5.87 25.76 -2.52
N VAL A 327 -5.91 25.23 -3.73
CA VAL A 327 -6.97 25.52 -4.71
C VAL A 327 -8.11 24.51 -4.63
N LEU A 328 -7.82 23.20 -4.43
CA LEU A 328 -8.87 22.16 -4.41
C LEU A 328 -10.04 22.48 -3.45
N PRO A 329 -9.83 22.99 -2.22
CA PRO A 329 -10.92 23.34 -1.31
C PRO A 329 -11.85 24.45 -1.83
N THR A 330 -11.39 25.28 -2.78
CA THR A 330 -12.14 26.41 -3.34
C THR A 330 -12.89 26.05 -4.62
N VAL A 331 -12.67 24.85 -5.17
CA VAL A 331 -13.28 24.39 -6.42
C VAL A 331 -14.65 23.80 -6.13
N THR A 332 -15.71 24.51 -6.55
CA THR A 332 -17.10 24.11 -6.32
C THR A 332 -17.76 23.40 -7.52
N THR A 333 -17.06 23.30 -8.66
CA THR A 333 -17.58 22.62 -9.85
C THR A 333 -17.15 21.15 -9.82
N PRO A 334 -18.06 20.13 -9.76
CA PRO A 334 -17.74 18.72 -9.65
C PRO A 334 -16.76 18.22 -10.72
N MET A 335 -16.94 18.64 -11.97
CA MET A 335 -16.05 18.27 -13.07
C MET A 335 -14.64 18.84 -12.88
N ALA A 336 -14.50 20.08 -12.41
CA ALA A 336 -13.19 20.67 -12.16
C ALA A 336 -12.47 20.01 -10.99
N SER A 337 -13.17 19.67 -9.91
CA SER A 337 -12.64 18.89 -8.79
C SER A 337 -12.18 17.50 -9.23
N PHE A 338 -12.98 16.82 -10.05
CA PHE A 338 -12.59 15.54 -10.64
C PHE A 338 -11.34 15.67 -11.51
N LEU A 339 -11.29 16.62 -12.43
CA LEU A 339 -10.13 16.81 -13.32
C LEU A 339 -8.87 17.18 -12.55
N MET A 340 -8.99 17.98 -11.51
CA MET A 340 -7.86 18.36 -10.65
C MET A 340 -7.31 17.14 -9.89
N LEU A 341 -8.18 16.30 -9.32
CA LEU A 341 -7.78 15.07 -8.64
C LEU A 341 -7.25 14.04 -9.63
N ALA A 342 -7.91 13.84 -10.77
CA ALA A 342 -7.50 12.92 -11.82
C ALA A 342 -6.11 13.29 -12.40
N GLY A 343 -5.87 14.56 -12.69
CA GLY A 343 -4.56 15.06 -13.14
C GLY A 343 -3.46 14.81 -12.11
N THR A 344 -3.77 15.01 -10.83
CA THR A 344 -2.87 14.68 -9.72
C THR A 344 -2.57 13.18 -9.66
N TYR A 345 -3.53 12.32 -9.93
CA TYR A 345 -3.35 10.87 -9.96
C TYR A 345 -2.54 10.40 -11.18
N VAL A 346 -2.69 11.05 -12.34
CA VAL A 346 -1.81 10.79 -13.49
C VAL A 346 -0.36 11.10 -13.13
N LEU A 347 -0.10 12.23 -12.48
CA LEU A 347 1.23 12.60 -11.99
C LEU A 347 1.75 11.56 -10.98
N LEU A 348 0.93 11.18 -10.00
CA LEU A 348 1.27 10.22 -8.95
C LEU A 348 1.63 8.84 -9.54
N THR A 349 1.02 8.43 -10.65
CA THR A 349 1.30 7.17 -11.34
C THR A 349 2.76 7.04 -11.78
N GLY A 350 3.46 8.15 -12.02
CA GLY A 350 4.91 8.14 -12.29
C GLY A 350 5.75 7.52 -11.17
N TYR A 351 5.25 7.54 -9.93
CA TYR A 351 5.86 6.86 -8.78
C TYR A 351 5.17 5.52 -8.49
N THR A 352 3.84 5.50 -8.36
CA THR A 352 3.12 4.34 -7.83
C THR A 352 3.22 3.10 -8.72
N SER A 353 3.20 3.27 -10.04
CA SER A 353 3.26 2.15 -10.99
C SER A 353 4.57 1.35 -10.94
N ILE A 354 5.66 1.95 -10.50
CA ILE A 354 7.00 1.34 -10.50
C ILE A 354 7.64 1.25 -9.12
N ASN A 355 6.95 1.74 -8.09
CA ASN A 355 7.44 1.82 -6.73
C ASN A 355 7.94 0.46 -6.20
N ALA A 356 7.25 -0.65 -6.48
CA ALA A 356 7.63 -1.97 -6.00
C ALA A 356 8.90 -2.47 -6.73
N VAL A 357 8.96 -2.39 -8.07
CA VAL A 357 10.11 -2.88 -8.84
C VAL A 357 11.39 -2.09 -8.56
N VAL A 358 11.31 -0.77 -8.46
CA VAL A 358 12.49 0.07 -8.18
C VAL A 358 13.15 -0.31 -6.86
N LYS A 359 12.36 -0.62 -5.84
CA LYS A 359 12.87 -1.06 -4.54
C LYS A 359 13.43 -2.49 -4.60
N ALA A 360 12.76 -3.40 -5.31
CA ALA A 360 13.23 -4.76 -5.48
C ALA A 360 14.57 -4.83 -6.24
N GLU A 361 14.80 -3.91 -7.19
CA GLU A 361 16.05 -3.78 -7.94
C GLU A 361 17.25 -3.37 -7.08
N LEU A 362 17.05 -2.84 -5.86
CA LEU A 362 18.13 -2.37 -4.97
C LEU A 362 18.80 -3.51 -4.19
N PHE A 363 18.16 -4.66 -4.02
CA PHE A 363 18.62 -5.72 -3.12
C PHE A 363 18.81 -7.05 -3.82
N PRO A 364 19.85 -7.84 -3.42
CA PRO A 364 19.99 -9.22 -3.88
C PRO A 364 18.89 -10.12 -3.28
N ALA A 365 18.60 -11.26 -3.93
CA ALA A 365 17.45 -12.13 -3.64
C ALA A 365 17.32 -12.54 -2.16
N HIS A 366 18.44 -12.92 -1.53
CA HIS A 366 18.45 -13.47 -0.16
C HIS A 366 18.04 -12.45 0.93
N ILE A 367 18.08 -11.12 0.64
CA ILE A 367 17.73 -10.07 1.60
C ILE A 367 16.66 -9.11 1.05
N ARG A 368 16.21 -9.30 -0.17
CA ARG A 368 15.33 -8.40 -0.91
C ARG A 368 14.01 -8.13 -0.18
N ALA A 369 13.31 -9.18 0.25
CA ALA A 369 12.02 -9.03 0.91
C ALA A 369 12.13 -8.23 2.22
N LEU A 370 13.16 -8.49 3.02
CA LEU A 370 13.44 -7.75 4.26
C LEU A 370 13.84 -6.29 3.97
N GLY A 371 14.74 -6.06 3.02
CA GLY A 371 15.22 -4.72 2.67
C GLY A 371 14.12 -3.82 2.09
N VAL A 372 13.32 -4.34 1.17
CA VAL A 372 12.15 -3.65 0.59
C VAL A 372 11.09 -3.41 1.67
N GLY A 373 10.76 -4.44 2.45
CA GLY A 373 9.74 -4.37 3.50
C GLY A 373 10.09 -3.35 4.58
N LEU A 374 11.30 -3.40 5.13
CA LEU A 374 11.73 -2.50 6.19
C LEU A 374 11.88 -1.05 5.70
N GLY A 375 12.53 -0.84 4.55
CA GLY A 375 12.70 0.51 3.99
C GLY A 375 11.36 1.18 3.68
N TYR A 376 10.41 0.43 3.11
CA TYR A 376 9.04 0.90 2.88
C TYR A 376 8.29 1.16 4.18
N ALA A 377 8.33 0.21 5.14
CA ALA A 377 7.60 0.33 6.39
C ALA A 377 8.05 1.55 7.21
N LEU A 378 9.37 1.81 7.28
CA LEU A 378 9.90 2.99 7.96
C LEU A 378 9.43 4.30 7.31
N ALA A 379 9.57 4.45 5.99
CA ALA A 379 9.12 5.65 5.30
C ALA A 379 7.59 5.84 5.41
N ASN A 380 6.84 4.75 5.28
CA ASN A 380 5.40 4.76 5.34
C ASN A 380 4.87 5.08 6.75
N SER A 381 5.54 4.58 7.80
CA SER A 381 5.20 4.91 9.19
C SER A 381 5.47 6.37 9.52
N MET A 382 6.61 6.90 9.08
CA MET A 382 7.04 8.25 9.45
C MET A 382 6.34 9.34 8.63
N PHE A 383 6.03 9.10 7.36
CA PHE A 383 5.56 10.12 6.42
C PHE A 383 4.20 9.80 5.81
N GLY A 384 3.94 8.53 5.45
CA GLY A 384 2.70 8.15 4.79
C GLY A 384 1.51 8.14 5.74
N GLY A 385 1.54 7.27 6.75
CA GLY A 385 0.46 7.11 7.71
C GLY A 385 0.20 8.35 8.58
N THR A 386 1.22 9.20 8.76
CA THR A 386 1.10 10.46 9.51
C THR A 386 0.57 11.63 8.67
N ALA A 387 0.61 11.56 7.35
CA ALA A 387 0.20 12.67 6.48
C ALA A 387 -1.25 13.13 6.73
N PRO A 388 -2.27 12.25 6.87
CA PRO A 388 -3.62 12.69 7.20
C PRO A 388 -3.72 13.33 8.59
N LEU A 389 -3.00 12.82 9.58
CA LEU A 389 -2.95 13.41 10.92
C LEU A 389 -2.36 14.83 10.90
N VAL A 390 -1.22 15.01 10.20
CA VAL A 390 -0.56 16.32 10.08
C VAL A 390 -1.43 17.30 9.30
N TYR A 391 -2.16 16.80 8.30
CA TYR A 391 -3.13 17.59 7.54
C TYR A 391 -4.27 18.11 8.44
N GLU A 392 -4.92 17.25 9.22
CA GLU A 392 -5.98 17.62 10.15
C GLU A 392 -5.48 18.63 11.22
N ALA A 393 -4.28 18.38 11.75
CA ALA A 393 -3.65 19.30 12.70
C ALA A 393 -3.27 20.65 12.07
N ALA A 394 -2.98 20.69 10.77
CA ALA A 394 -2.72 21.92 10.04
C ALA A 394 -4.01 22.73 9.78
N ILE A 395 -5.09 22.05 9.39
CA ILE A 395 -6.40 22.70 9.19
C ILE A 395 -6.91 23.31 10.49
N SER A 396 -6.84 22.57 11.61
CA SER A 396 -7.32 23.07 12.90
C SER A 396 -6.57 24.31 13.40
N ARG A 397 -5.38 24.61 12.82
CA ARG A 397 -4.52 25.76 13.16
C ARG A 397 -4.44 26.80 12.06
N ASP A 398 -5.26 26.69 11.02
CA ASP A 398 -5.22 27.56 9.82
C ASP A 398 -3.81 27.57 9.15
N ALA A 399 -3.13 26.43 9.15
CA ALA A 399 -1.75 26.26 8.68
C ALA A 399 -1.63 25.34 7.45
N LEU A 400 -2.66 25.29 6.58
CA LEU A 400 -2.67 24.44 5.39
C LEU A 400 -1.46 24.70 4.47
N GLY A 401 -1.05 25.98 4.33
CA GLY A 401 0.14 26.35 3.57
C GLY A 401 1.43 25.71 4.12
N ALA A 402 1.57 25.61 5.44
CA ALA A 402 2.73 24.95 6.07
C ALA A 402 2.74 23.45 5.78
N PHE A 403 1.58 22.80 5.81
CA PHE A 403 1.45 21.39 5.42
C PHE A 403 1.83 21.19 3.94
N ALA A 404 1.35 22.06 3.05
CA ALA A 404 1.68 22.00 1.63
C ALA A 404 3.20 22.13 1.38
N VAL A 405 3.87 23.06 2.09
CA VAL A 405 5.34 23.22 2.04
C VAL A 405 6.03 21.96 2.58
N TYR A 406 5.59 21.40 3.70
CA TYR A 406 6.15 20.17 4.27
C TYR A 406 6.09 18.99 3.26
N VAL A 407 4.96 18.77 2.62
CA VAL A 407 4.81 17.71 1.59
C VAL A 407 5.71 18.01 0.39
N THR A 408 5.76 19.25 -0.07
CA THR A 408 6.60 19.68 -1.19
C THR A 408 8.09 19.43 -0.92
N ILE A 409 8.58 19.77 0.29
CA ILE A 409 9.96 19.51 0.70
C ILE A 409 10.25 18.00 0.71
N ALA A 410 9.35 17.18 1.24
CA ALA A 410 9.51 15.74 1.29
C ALA A 410 9.60 15.13 -0.13
N ILE A 411 8.77 15.59 -1.08
CA ILE A 411 8.85 15.20 -2.50
C ILE A 411 10.18 15.68 -3.09
N GLY A 412 10.61 16.90 -2.76
CA GLY A 412 11.88 17.48 -3.23
C GLY A 412 13.10 16.67 -2.79
N VAL A 413 13.12 16.18 -1.55
CA VAL A 413 14.18 15.28 -1.05
C VAL A 413 14.24 14.01 -1.89
N SER A 414 13.11 13.36 -2.16
CA SER A 414 13.07 12.18 -3.02
C SER A 414 13.45 12.51 -4.46
N LEU A 415 13.06 13.67 -4.99
CA LEU A 415 13.47 14.12 -6.33
C LEU A 415 15.00 14.23 -6.47
N LEU A 416 15.68 14.78 -5.46
CA LEU A 416 17.15 14.82 -5.45
C LEU A 416 17.74 13.41 -5.53
N VAL A 417 17.18 12.46 -4.78
CA VAL A 417 17.61 11.06 -4.84
C VAL A 417 17.34 10.43 -6.21
N TYR A 418 16.18 10.70 -6.82
CA TYR A 418 15.86 10.21 -8.17
C TYR A 418 16.84 10.74 -9.22
N VAL A 419 17.23 12.02 -9.13
CA VAL A 419 18.13 12.67 -10.08
C VAL A 419 19.58 12.19 -9.88
N PHE A 420 20.09 12.17 -8.65
CA PHE A 420 21.52 12.03 -8.38
C PHE A 420 21.93 10.61 -7.98
N ALA A 421 21.08 9.85 -7.30
CA ALA A 421 21.44 8.53 -6.79
C ALA A 421 20.99 7.38 -7.70
N LEU A 422 19.90 7.53 -8.46
CA LEU A 422 19.41 6.49 -9.36
C LEU A 422 20.07 6.61 -10.75
N ARG A 423 20.47 5.46 -11.29
CA ARG A 423 20.94 5.34 -12.69
C ARG A 423 19.81 4.79 -13.56
N ASN A 424 19.59 5.37 -14.74
CA ASN A 424 18.62 4.85 -15.69
C ASN A 424 19.21 3.65 -16.44
N ARG A 425 18.43 2.57 -16.59
CA ARG A 425 18.82 1.35 -17.32
C ARG A 425 20.17 0.74 -16.88
N SER A 426 20.51 0.87 -15.59
CA SER A 426 21.66 0.14 -15.04
C SER A 426 21.29 -1.34 -14.88
N VAL A 427 22.30 -2.22 -14.98
CA VAL A 427 22.15 -3.63 -14.60
C VAL A 427 21.83 -3.69 -13.11
N THR A 428 20.73 -4.33 -12.78
CA THR A 428 20.21 -4.47 -11.40
C THR A 428 20.51 -5.86 -10.85
N TYR A 429 20.32 -6.06 -9.55
CA TYR A 429 20.41 -7.41 -8.95
C TYR A 429 19.44 -8.40 -9.62
N LEU A 430 18.21 -7.94 -9.96
CA LEU A 430 17.22 -8.77 -10.66
C LEU A 430 17.71 -9.20 -12.05
N ASP A 431 18.45 -8.34 -12.77
CA ASP A 431 18.96 -8.65 -14.11
C ASP A 431 20.11 -9.66 -14.03
N THR A 432 21.03 -9.49 -13.09
CA THR A 432 22.16 -10.43 -12.89
C THR A 432 21.68 -11.83 -12.49
N GLU A 433 20.69 -11.91 -11.62
CA GLU A 433 20.10 -13.18 -11.17
C GLU A 433 19.34 -13.89 -12.31
N GLN A 434 18.68 -13.14 -13.19
CA GLN A 434 18.02 -13.71 -14.36
C GLN A 434 19.04 -14.28 -15.36
N VAL A 435 20.10 -13.52 -15.66
CA VAL A 435 21.16 -14.00 -16.54
C VAL A 435 21.83 -15.27 -15.97
N ALA A 436 22.01 -15.36 -14.65
CA ALA A 436 22.54 -16.56 -14.02
C ALA A 436 21.61 -17.77 -14.19
N ARG A 437 20.30 -17.61 -13.96
CA ARG A 437 19.29 -18.66 -14.19
C ARG A 437 19.25 -19.13 -15.66
N ASP A 438 19.26 -18.18 -16.60
CA ASP A 438 19.24 -18.51 -18.03
C ASP A 438 20.49 -19.29 -18.44
N ARG A 439 21.68 -19.02 -17.87
CA ARG A 439 22.91 -19.76 -18.10
C ARG A 439 22.86 -21.18 -17.51
N GLU A 440 22.31 -21.38 -16.33
CA GLU A 440 22.11 -22.71 -15.73
C GLU A 440 21.21 -23.58 -16.62
N VAL A 441 20.13 -23.04 -17.15
CA VAL A 441 19.21 -23.76 -18.06
C VAL A 441 19.89 -24.12 -19.38
N VAL A 442 20.76 -23.26 -19.92
CA VAL A 442 21.51 -23.52 -21.18
C VAL A 442 22.68 -24.47 -20.96
N GLY A 443 23.36 -24.39 -19.81
CA GLY A 443 24.51 -25.26 -19.49
C GLY A 443 24.12 -26.70 -19.11
N THR A 444 22.83 -26.95 -18.87
CA THR A 444 22.27 -28.28 -18.63
C THR A 444 21.70 -28.95 -19.90
N ARG A 445 21.82 -28.32 -21.06
CA ARG A 445 21.55 -28.89 -22.41
C ARG A 445 22.85 -29.28 -23.10
#